data_e388e48a053f7fc0996eb10c878c33b8
#
_entry.id   e388e48a053f7fc0996eb10c878c33b8
#
_cell.length_a   1.000
_cell.length_b   1.000
_cell.length_c   1.000
_cell.angle_alpha   90.00
_cell.angle_beta   90.00
_cell.angle_gamma   90.00
#
_symmetry.space_group_name_H-M   'P 1'
#
loop_
_entity.id
_entity.type
_entity.pdbx_description
1 polymer ?
#
loop_
_entity_poly.entity_id
_entity_poly.type
_entity_poly.pdbx_seq_one_letter_code
_entity_poly.pdbx_strand_id
1 'polypeptide(L)'
;GGPTAAAYEDEKTVPAHQTEDMPPVAYKNYMDSDRGFSMKVPRDWQMDAPNGVLEREFHPRAEYGGRRCTVIVSTVGKVENISSSNGVPKLRDLGAEEYKSAEKLGKTRANDFAPLDGATGGAKAATFLVKSEEKDDGSLYFYEWRSQALLNFHFWEVAVLGPGPKGAGRKLGRRDIITVKCQMPEDGMTPGDVEIFETITQSLKLLPEEEMDVNAEF
;
A
#
# COMPACT_ATOMS: atom_id res chain seq x y z
N GLY A 1 31.14 40.03 -52.93
CA GLY A 1 30.81 38.62 -52.56
C GLY A 1 30.72 38.49 -51.11
N GLY A 2 29.48 38.36 -50.55
CA GLY A 2 29.26 38.04 -49.18
C GLY A 2 28.86 36.53 -49.07
N PRO A 3 29.22 35.84 -48.00
CA PRO A 3 28.87 34.44 -47.84
C PRO A 3 27.41 34.27 -47.42
N THR A 4 26.71 33.40 -48.11
CA THR A 4 25.37 32.95 -47.92
C THR A 4 25.29 32.16 -46.59
N ALA A 5 24.38 32.53 -45.71
CA ALA A 5 24.07 31.76 -44.52
C ALA A 5 23.36 30.45 -44.89
N ALA A 6 23.92 29.34 -44.49
CA ALA A 6 23.28 28.02 -44.60
C ALA A 6 22.16 27.90 -43.57
N ALA A 7 20.95 27.58 -44.06
CA ALA A 7 19.84 27.23 -43.24
C ALA A 7 20.09 25.88 -42.56
N TYR A 8 19.99 25.85 -41.23
CA TYR A 8 19.94 24.63 -40.47
C TYR A 8 18.48 24.16 -40.41
N GLU A 9 18.12 23.24 -41.28
CA GLU A 9 16.94 22.40 -41.12
C GLU A 9 17.41 21.09 -40.52
N ASP A 10 17.08 20.84 -39.29
CA ASP A 10 16.92 19.48 -38.77
C ASP A 10 16.07 19.49 -37.47
N GLU A 11 14.79 19.79 -37.61
CA GLU A 11 13.82 19.29 -36.66
C GLU A 11 13.63 17.79 -36.94
N LYS A 12 14.43 16.94 -36.32
CA LYS A 12 14.08 15.56 -36.16
C LYS A 12 12.87 15.50 -35.23
N THR A 13 11.69 15.44 -35.84
CA THR A 13 10.46 14.94 -35.17
C THR A 13 10.79 13.57 -34.66
N VAL A 14 11.01 13.47 -33.32
CA VAL A 14 11.02 12.21 -32.60
C VAL A 14 9.63 11.59 -32.83
N PRO A 15 9.53 10.39 -33.42
CA PRO A 15 8.24 9.76 -33.58
C PRO A 15 7.63 9.64 -32.19
N ALA A 16 6.39 10.12 -32.05
CA ALA A 16 5.59 9.88 -30.87
C ALA A 16 5.64 8.37 -30.62
N HIS A 17 6.20 7.96 -29.50
CA HIS A 17 6.11 6.60 -29.04
C HIS A 17 4.62 6.30 -29.02
N GLN A 18 4.19 5.46 -29.96
CA GLN A 18 2.91 4.79 -29.87
C GLN A 18 2.96 4.07 -28.52
N THR A 19 2.22 4.56 -27.56
CA THR A 19 1.84 3.76 -26.39
C THR A 19 1.08 2.59 -26.96
N GLU A 20 1.75 1.45 -27.13
CA GLU A 20 1.04 0.20 -27.39
C GLU A 20 -0.02 0.12 -26.30
N ASP A 21 -1.28 0.05 -26.69
CA ASP A 21 -2.40 -0.17 -25.78
C ASP A 21 -2.10 -1.47 -25.06
N MET A 22 -1.48 -1.38 -23.88
CA MET A 22 -1.27 -2.55 -23.04
C MET A 22 -2.65 -3.10 -22.66
N PRO A 23 -2.87 -4.41 -22.81
CA PRO A 23 -4.16 -4.99 -22.47
C PRO A 23 -4.49 -4.66 -21.01
N PRO A 24 -5.76 -4.39 -20.68
CA PRO A 24 -6.16 -4.05 -19.32
C PRO A 24 -5.74 -5.16 -18.36
N VAL A 25 -5.20 -4.78 -17.20
CA VAL A 25 -4.77 -5.71 -16.18
C VAL A 25 -5.96 -6.47 -15.63
N ALA A 26 -5.89 -7.80 -15.65
CA ALA A 26 -6.90 -8.64 -15.03
C ALA A 26 -6.58 -8.82 -13.55
N TYR A 27 -7.58 -8.68 -12.69
CA TYR A 27 -7.47 -8.84 -11.24
C TYR A 27 -8.18 -10.09 -10.75
N LYS A 28 -7.71 -10.62 -9.63
CA LYS A 28 -8.39 -11.63 -8.83
C LYS A 28 -8.64 -11.08 -7.44
N ASN A 29 -9.68 -11.56 -6.76
CA ASN A 29 -9.90 -11.26 -5.37
C ASN A 29 -9.01 -12.16 -4.50
N TYR A 30 -8.22 -11.54 -3.64
CA TYR A 30 -7.59 -12.20 -2.52
C TYR A 30 -8.48 -12.02 -1.30
N MET A 31 -8.77 -13.11 -0.60
CA MET A 31 -9.59 -13.11 0.60
C MET A 31 -8.84 -13.81 1.72
N ASP A 32 -8.70 -13.14 2.86
CA ASP A 32 -8.17 -13.71 4.09
C ASP A 32 -9.30 -13.78 5.13
N SER A 33 -9.97 -14.93 5.19
CA SER A 33 -11.08 -15.14 6.12
C SER A 33 -10.63 -15.19 7.59
N ASP A 34 -9.38 -15.60 7.85
CA ASP A 34 -8.83 -15.63 9.19
C ASP A 34 -8.59 -14.24 9.77
N ARG A 35 -8.23 -13.29 8.91
CA ARG A 35 -7.99 -11.89 9.25
C ARG A 35 -9.15 -10.98 8.92
N GLY A 36 -10.13 -11.47 8.16
CA GLY A 36 -11.38 -10.77 7.86
C GLY A 36 -11.25 -9.62 6.87
N PHE A 37 -10.47 -9.78 5.82
CA PHE A 37 -10.35 -8.78 4.76
C PHE A 37 -10.25 -9.38 3.36
N SER A 38 -10.50 -8.57 2.37
CA SER A 38 -10.25 -8.89 0.96
C SER A 38 -9.69 -7.71 0.21
N MET A 39 -8.99 -7.97 -0.88
CA MET A 39 -8.46 -6.97 -1.79
C MET A 39 -8.30 -7.55 -3.20
N LYS A 40 -8.19 -6.68 -4.20
CA LYS A 40 -7.86 -7.08 -5.58
C LYS A 40 -6.35 -7.10 -5.75
N VAL A 41 -5.85 -8.13 -6.43
CA VAL A 41 -4.45 -8.24 -6.86
C VAL A 41 -4.40 -8.64 -8.32
N PRO A 42 -3.37 -8.26 -9.10
CA PRO A 42 -3.21 -8.73 -10.46
C PRO A 42 -3.22 -10.26 -10.50
N ARG A 43 -3.95 -10.82 -11.49
CA ARG A 43 -4.20 -12.26 -11.56
C ARG A 43 -2.93 -13.09 -11.69
N ASP A 44 -1.93 -12.56 -12.38
CA ASP A 44 -0.65 -13.22 -12.66
C ASP A 44 0.42 -13.03 -11.58
N TRP A 45 0.12 -12.22 -10.55
CA TRP A 45 1.04 -12.04 -9.43
C TRP A 45 1.07 -13.28 -8.54
N GLN A 46 2.27 -13.58 -8.04
CA GLN A 46 2.50 -14.62 -7.04
C GLN A 46 2.30 -14.09 -5.63
N MET A 47 1.99 -14.99 -4.72
CA MET A 47 1.92 -14.70 -3.30
C MET A 47 2.94 -15.54 -2.54
N ASP A 48 3.73 -14.88 -1.70
CA ASP A 48 4.62 -15.50 -0.73
C ASP A 48 4.19 -15.14 0.70
N ALA A 49 4.58 -15.96 1.66
CA ALA A 49 4.28 -15.76 3.07
C ALA A 49 5.57 -15.79 3.90
N PRO A 50 6.43 -14.76 3.80
CA PRO A 50 7.77 -14.77 4.38
C PRO A 50 7.75 -14.91 5.92
N ASN A 51 6.75 -14.33 6.59
CA ASN A 51 6.58 -14.39 8.05
C ASN A 51 5.29 -15.13 8.45
N GLY A 52 4.95 -16.18 7.74
CA GLY A 52 3.80 -17.02 8.05
C GLY A 52 2.47 -16.28 7.93
N VAL A 53 1.68 -16.28 9.01
CA VAL A 53 0.32 -15.70 9.01
C VAL A 53 0.27 -14.18 9.15
N LEU A 54 1.38 -13.54 9.53
CA LEU A 54 1.45 -12.10 9.81
C LEU A 54 1.82 -11.26 8.59
N GLU A 55 2.31 -11.90 7.53
CA GLU A 55 2.79 -11.21 6.35
C GLU A 55 2.47 -11.98 5.08
N ARG A 56 1.99 -11.27 4.07
CA ARG A 56 1.77 -11.76 2.70
C ARG A 56 2.45 -10.81 1.73
N GLU A 57 3.22 -11.33 0.81
CA GLU A 57 3.88 -10.56 -0.23
C GLU A 57 3.33 -10.96 -1.60
N PHE A 58 2.98 -9.97 -2.41
CA PHE A 58 2.46 -10.15 -3.77
C PHE A 58 3.41 -9.45 -4.75
N HIS A 59 3.80 -10.15 -5.79
CA HIS A 59 4.73 -9.64 -6.80
C HIS A 59 4.52 -10.32 -8.17
N PRO A 60 4.95 -9.69 -9.28
CA PRO A 60 4.98 -10.33 -10.59
C PRO A 60 5.85 -11.59 -10.60
N ARG A 61 5.47 -12.61 -11.38
CA ARG A 61 6.21 -13.88 -11.46
C ARG A 61 7.66 -13.77 -11.94
N ALA A 62 7.91 -12.85 -12.85
CA ALA A 62 9.20 -12.75 -13.55
C ALA A 62 10.05 -11.57 -13.06
N GLU A 63 9.66 -10.87 -12.00
CA GLU A 63 10.26 -9.59 -11.69
C GLU A 63 10.78 -9.49 -10.27
N TYR A 64 12.08 -9.28 -10.18
CA TYR A 64 12.78 -8.97 -8.93
C TYR A 64 13.02 -7.47 -8.75
N GLY A 65 12.42 -6.62 -9.59
CA GLY A 65 12.66 -5.17 -9.66
C GLY A 65 12.09 -4.32 -8.51
N GLY A 66 11.76 -4.91 -7.38
CA GLY A 66 11.24 -4.17 -6.22
C GLY A 66 9.75 -3.78 -6.31
N ARG A 67 9.05 -4.13 -7.39
CA ARG A 67 7.59 -3.95 -7.55
C ARG A 67 6.87 -5.00 -6.74
N ARG A 68 6.22 -4.60 -5.66
CA ARG A 68 5.51 -5.53 -4.78
C ARG A 68 4.47 -4.85 -3.92
N CYS A 69 3.54 -5.65 -3.41
CA CYS A 69 2.64 -5.26 -2.32
C CYS A 69 2.79 -6.23 -1.16
N THR A 70 2.87 -5.70 0.03
CA THR A 70 2.97 -6.47 1.27
C THR A 70 1.75 -6.18 2.14
N VAL A 71 1.10 -7.22 2.62
CA VAL A 71 0.08 -7.13 3.67
C VAL A 71 0.73 -7.47 4.99
N ILE A 72 0.68 -6.53 5.92
CA ILE A 72 1.22 -6.67 7.27
C ILE A 72 0.06 -6.63 8.25
N VAL A 73 0.00 -7.60 9.15
CA VAL A 73 -1.01 -7.70 10.19
C VAL A 73 -0.34 -7.55 11.56
N SER A 74 -0.80 -6.59 12.35
CA SER A 74 -0.30 -6.30 13.69
C SER A 74 -1.43 -6.33 14.71
N THR A 75 -1.37 -7.22 15.69
CA THR A 75 -2.36 -7.29 16.76
C THR A 75 -2.13 -6.16 17.77
N VAL A 76 -3.18 -5.39 18.06
CA VAL A 76 -3.10 -4.22 18.95
C VAL A 76 -3.85 -4.38 20.27
N GLY A 77 -4.43 -5.54 20.52
CA GLY A 77 -5.20 -5.79 21.74
C GLY A 77 -6.64 -5.27 21.66
N LYS A 78 -7.25 -5.12 22.82
CA LYS A 78 -8.64 -4.66 22.94
C LYS A 78 -8.73 -3.15 22.86
N VAL A 79 -9.67 -2.64 22.07
CA VAL A 79 -9.99 -1.21 21.99
C VAL A 79 -11.14 -0.92 22.93
N GLU A 80 -10.92 -0.10 23.95
CA GLU A 80 -11.92 0.16 25.02
C GLU A 80 -12.70 1.45 24.78
N ASN A 81 -12.07 2.48 24.23
CA ASN A 81 -12.68 3.78 24.00
C ASN A 81 -13.05 3.94 22.53
N ILE A 82 -14.31 3.65 22.20
CA ILE A 82 -14.81 3.71 20.82
C ILE A 82 -15.53 5.02 20.59
N SER A 83 -15.04 5.82 19.64
CA SER A 83 -15.57 7.13 19.29
C SER A 83 -16.76 7.08 18.33
N SER A 84 -16.97 5.96 17.64
CA SER A 84 -18.04 5.85 16.66
C SER A 84 -19.40 5.52 17.27
N SER A 85 -20.46 6.14 16.77
CA SER A 85 -21.83 5.96 17.28
C SER A 85 -22.41 4.57 17.03
N ASN A 86 -21.86 3.82 16.06
CA ASN A 86 -22.27 2.44 15.74
C ASN A 86 -21.50 1.37 16.52
N GLY A 87 -20.59 1.76 17.41
CA GLY A 87 -19.80 0.84 18.22
C GLY A 87 -18.70 0.09 17.49
N VAL A 88 -18.43 0.39 16.22
CA VAL A 88 -17.35 -0.22 15.47
C VAL A 88 -16.06 0.58 15.68
N PRO A 89 -15.00 -0.01 16.25
CA PRO A 89 -13.75 0.69 16.49
C PRO A 89 -13.04 1.03 15.17
N LYS A 90 -12.34 2.17 15.16
CA LYS A 90 -11.54 2.68 14.05
C LYS A 90 -10.10 2.91 14.50
N LEU A 91 -9.20 3.14 13.55
CA LEU A 91 -7.78 3.41 13.86
C LEU A 91 -7.61 4.53 14.89
N ARG A 92 -8.38 5.62 14.79
CA ARG A 92 -8.34 6.74 15.75
C ARG A 92 -8.63 6.35 17.20
N ASP A 93 -9.35 5.25 17.42
CA ASP A 93 -9.70 4.74 18.74
C ASP A 93 -8.55 4.01 19.45
N LEU A 94 -7.43 3.79 18.75
CA LEU A 94 -6.22 3.19 19.34
C LEU A 94 -5.50 4.12 20.33
N GLY A 95 -5.81 5.39 20.33
CA GLY A 95 -5.30 6.37 21.30
C GLY A 95 -3.91 6.93 21.00
N ALA A 96 -3.05 6.24 20.25
CA ALA A 96 -1.76 6.75 19.86
C ALA A 96 -1.89 7.91 18.87
N GLU A 97 -1.00 8.91 18.97
CA GLU A 97 -1.05 10.15 18.19
C GLU A 97 -0.98 9.89 16.68
N GLU A 98 -0.20 8.91 16.26
CA GLU A 98 -0.03 8.52 14.85
C GLU A 98 -1.34 8.07 14.19
N TYR A 99 -2.26 7.47 14.95
CA TYR A 99 -3.53 6.94 14.42
C TYR A 99 -4.66 7.95 14.39
N LYS A 100 -4.44 9.20 14.80
CA LYS A 100 -5.50 10.21 14.82
C LYS A 100 -5.95 10.67 13.45
N SER A 101 -5.10 10.53 12.43
CA SER A 101 -5.44 10.86 11.05
C SER A 101 -4.56 10.09 10.05
N ALA A 102 -5.03 9.99 8.81
CA ALA A 102 -4.24 9.40 7.72
C ALA A 102 -2.95 10.19 7.49
N GLU A 103 -2.97 11.51 7.60
CA GLU A 103 -1.80 12.36 7.47
C GLU A 103 -0.74 12.05 8.54
N LYS A 104 -1.14 11.94 9.80
CA LYS A 104 -0.22 11.62 10.91
C LYS A 104 0.39 10.25 10.74
N LEU A 105 -0.43 9.25 10.39
CA LEU A 105 0.05 7.90 10.15
C LEU A 105 1.04 7.86 8.99
N GLY A 106 0.71 8.49 7.86
CA GLY A 106 1.58 8.57 6.70
C GLY A 106 2.93 9.24 7.00
N LYS A 107 2.93 10.34 7.77
CA LYS A 107 4.16 11.01 8.21
C LYS A 107 5.01 10.12 9.11
N THR A 108 4.37 9.42 10.05
CA THR A 108 5.08 8.49 10.95
C THR A 108 5.70 7.35 10.16
N ARG A 109 4.96 6.73 9.24
CA ARG A 109 5.49 5.65 8.38
C ARG A 109 6.66 6.12 7.53
N ALA A 110 6.54 7.29 6.90
CA ALA A 110 7.62 7.86 6.11
C ALA A 110 8.89 8.11 6.95
N ASN A 111 8.74 8.63 8.16
CA ASN A 111 9.85 8.87 9.06
C ASN A 111 10.52 7.58 9.56
N ASP A 112 9.70 6.56 9.89
CA ASP A 112 10.21 5.28 10.40
C ASP A 112 10.94 4.48 9.33
N PHE A 113 10.51 4.63 8.07
CA PHE A 113 11.14 3.94 6.95
C PHE A 113 12.49 4.53 6.58
N ALA A 114 12.86 5.75 7.03
CA ALA A 114 14.11 6.37 6.63
C ALA A 114 15.29 5.38 6.83
N PRO A 115 15.74 4.64 5.79
CA PRO A 115 16.76 3.65 5.93
C PRO A 115 18.06 4.36 6.31
N LEU A 116 18.85 3.71 7.15
CA LEU A 116 20.25 4.10 7.32
C LEU A 116 20.91 3.91 5.96
N ASP A 117 21.20 5.01 5.29
CA ASP A 117 21.94 4.98 4.04
C ASP A 117 23.43 4.82 4.37
N GLY A 118 23.96 3.61 4.21
CA GLY A 118 25.37 3.34 4.40
C GLY A 118 26.29 4.20 3.51
N ALA A 119 25.79 4.70 2.38
CA ALA A 119 26.52 5.59 1.49
C ALA A 119 26.66 7.03 2.04
N THR A 120 25.78 7.44 2.94
CA THR A 120 25.80 8.78 3.58
C THR A 120 26.36 8.77 4.99
N GLY A 121 27.03 7.71 5.40
CA GLY A 121 27.59 7.60 6.74
C GLY A 121 26.54 7.42 7.85
N GLY A 122 25.37 6.88 7.53
CA GLY A 122 24.29 6.61 8.47
C GLY A 122 23.27 7.73 8.63
N ALA A 123 23.31 8.77 7.79
CA ALA A 123 22.23 9.76 7.73
C ALA A 123 20.94 9.11 7.21
N LYS A 124 19.80 9.50 7.80
CA LYS A 124 18.50 9.04 7.31
C LYS A 124 18.20 9.62 5.93
N ALA A 125 17.72 8.78 5.02
CA ALA A 125 17.23 9.26 3.73
C ALA A 125 16.03 10.20 3.93
N ALA A 126 15.91 11.24 3.10
CA ALA A 126 14.76 12.12 3.11
C ALA A 126 13.51 11.36 2.67
N THR A 127 12.41 11.59 3.38
CA THR A 127 11.10 11.00 3.08
C THR A 127 10.06 12.10 3.03
N PHE A 128 9.06 11.94 2.16
CA PHE A 128 8.03 12.93 1.91
C PHE A 128 6.66 12.28 1.84
N LEU A 129 5.72 12.76 2.64
CA LEU A 129 4.32 12.45 2.45
C LEU A 129 3.82 13.21 1.20
N VAL A 130 3.30 12.48 0.23
CA VAL A 130 2.78 13.03 -1.03
C VAL A 130 1.29 13.33 -0.91
N LYS A 131 0.53 12.39 -0.35
CA LYS A 131 -0.92 12.45 -0.25
C LYS A 131 -1.40 11.67 0.97
N SER A 132 -2.51 12.12 1.54
CA SER A 132 -3.25 11.36 2.55
C SER A 132 -4.75 11.58 2.38
N GLU A 133 -5.53 10.56 2.65
CA GLU A 133 -6.99 10.57 2.52
C GLU A 133 -7.61 9.60 3.51
N GLU A 134 -8.74 10.00 4.10
CA GLU A 134 -9.57 9.12 4.91
C GLU A 134 -10.84 8.77 4.13
N LYS A 135 -11.22 7.50 4.13
CA LYS A 135 -12.45 7.01 3.50
C LYS A 135 -13.31 6.24 4.50
N ASP A 136 -14.57 6.03 4.13
CA ASP A 136 -15.54 5.29 4.93
C ASP A 136 -15.63 5.82 6.37
N ASP A 137 -15.82 7.15 6.48
CA ASP A 137 -15.93 7.86 7.76
C ASP A 137 -14.72 7.61 8.69
N GLY A 138 -13.50 7.60 8.11
CA GLY A 138 -12.26 7.41 8.86
C GLY A 138 -11.95 5.95 9.20
N SER A 139 -12.61 4.99 8.58
CA SER A 139 -12.29 3.56 8.75
C SER A 139 -11.04 3.16 8.00
N LEU A 140 -10.80 3.75 6.84
CA LEU A 140 -9.67 3.49 5.97
C LEU A 140 -8.78 4.72 5.89
N TYR A 141 -7.50 4.55 6.18
CA TYR A 141 -6.47 5.57 6.01
C TYR A 141 -5.61 5.23 4.79
N PHE A 142 -5.68 6.08 3.76
CA PHE A 142 -4.83 6.01 2.57
C PHE A 142 -3.75 7.07 2.68
N TYR A 143 -2.52 6.70 2.36
CA TYR A 143 -1.42 7.64 2.29
C TYR A 143 -0.37 7.17 1.30
N GLU A 144 0.26 8.13 0.68
CA GLU A 144 1.28 7.96 -0.35
C GLU A 144 2.51 8.74 0.06
N TRP A 145 3.67 8.14 -0.01
CA TRP A 145 4.90 8.77 0.39
C TRP A 145 6.08 8.31 -0.47
N ARG A 146 7.16 9.06 -0.41
CA ARG A 146 8.37 8.83 -1.20
C ARG A 146 9.60 8.83 -0.31
N SER A 147 10.59 8.03 -0.67
CA SER A 147 11.90 8.01 -0.03
C SER A 147 12.97 8.34 -1.06
N GLN A 148 13.85 9.28 -0.74
CA GLN A 148 15.07 9.55 -1.47
C GLN A 148 16.21 8.76 -0.81
N ALA A 149 16.38 7.51 -1.21
CA ALA A 149 17.54 6.68 -0.92
C ALA A 149 18.31 6.43 -2.22
N LEU A 150 19.28 5.51 -2.22
CA LEU A 150 20.00 5.09 -3.44
C LEU A 150 19.06 4.71 -4.59
N LEU A 151 17.89 4.16 -4.26
CA LEU A 151 16.76 3.99 -5.17
C LEU A 151 15.61 4.82 -4.61
N ASN A 152 15.16 5.81 -5.37
CA ASN A 152 13.98 6.58 -5.01
C ASN A 152 12.76 5.67 -5.05
N PHE A 153 12.26 5.26 -3.88
CA PHE A 153 11.06 4.45 -3.79
C PHE A 153 9.81 5.28 -3.61
N HIS A 154 8.74 4.82 -4.22
CA HIS A 154 7.40 5.35 -4.06
C HIS A 154 6.52 4.30 -3.40
N PHE A 155 5.70 4.71 -2.43
CA PHE A 155 4.88 3.84 -1.60
C PHE A 155 3.43 4.28 -1.62
N TRP A 156 2.53 3.32 -1.76
CA TRP A 156 1.09 3.46 -1.58
C TRP A 156 0.68 2.56 -0.43
N GLU A 157 0.04 3.13 0.56
CA GLU A 157 -0.37 2.37 1.73
C GLU A 157 -1.84 2.62 2.05
N VAL A 158 -2.48 1.60 2.57
CA VAL A 158 -3.79 1.70 3.22
C VAL A 158 -3.76 0.94 4.52
N ALA A 159 -4.33 1.51 5.57
CA ALA A 159 -4.44 0.88 6.87
C ALA A 159 -5.90 0.87 7.33
N VAL A 160 -6.29 -0.21 8.00
CA VAL A 160 -7.62 -0.39 8.60
C VAL A 160 -7.49 -1.14 9.92
N LEU A 161 -8.37 -0.83 10.87
CA LEU A 161 -8.53 -1.62 12.08
C LEU A 161 -9.55 -2.72 11.80
N GLY A 162 -9.05 -3.93 11.67
CA GLY A 162 -9.85 -5.12 11.41
C GLY A 162 -10.23 -5.87 12.66
N PRO A 163 -11.01 -6.95 12.51
CA PRO A 163 -11.27 -7.89 13.61
C PRO A 163 -9.95 -8.51 14.08
N GLY A 164 -9.90 -8.92 15.32
CA GLY A 164 -8.75 -9.62 15.88
C GLY A 164 -8.55 -11.00 15.25
N PRO A 165 -7.49 -11.71 15.66
CA PRO A 165 -7.20 -13.04 15.16
C PRO A 165 -8.37 -13.97 15.42
N LYS A 166 -8.66 -14.84 14.43
CA LYS A 166 -9.74 -15.84 14.53
C LYS A 166 -9.62 -16.68 15.81
N GLY A 167 -10.76 -17.02 16.41
CA GLY A 167 -10.84 -17.81 17.61
C GLY A 167 -10.86 -16.99 18.90
N ALA A 168 -10.10 -17.41 19.92
CA ALA A 168 -10.14 -16.82 21.25
C ALA A 168 -9.77 -15.32 21.27
N GLY A 169 -8.82 -14.89 20.45
CA GLY A 169 -8.42 -13.49 20.36
C GLY A 169 -9.56 -12.57 19.93
N ARG A 170 -10.30 -12.98 18.88
CA ARG A 170 -11.48 -12.26 18.39
C ARG A 170 -12.62 -12.24 19.41
N LYS A 171 -12.88 -13.36 20.05
CA LYS A 171 -13.88 -13.49 21.14
C LYS A 171 -13.57 -12.58 22.33
N LEU A 172 -12.29 -12.34 22.62
CA LEU A 172 -11.84 -11.42 23.66
C LEU A 172 -11.84 -9.94 23.21
N GLY A 173 -12.28 -9.63 21.98
CA GLY A 173 -12.33 -8.27 21.46
C GLY A 173 -10.99 -7.71 21.01
N ARG A 174 -9.98 -8.54 20.82
CA ARG A 174 -8.69 -8.12 20.23
C ARG A 174 -8.89 -7.66 18.81
N ARG A 175 -8.09 -6.69 18.40
CA ARG A 175 -8.12 -6.11 17.06
C ARG A 175 -6.76 -6.22 16.38
N ASP A 176 -6.78 -6.21 15.05
CA ASP A 176 -5.59 -6.19 14.21
C ASP A 176 -5.57 -4.90 13.38
N ILE A 177 -4.39 -4.30 13.24
CA ILE A 177 -4.14 -3.33 12.19
C ILE A 177 -3.72 -4.11 10.95
N ILE A 178 -4.47 -3.96 9.87
CA ILE A 178 -4.16 -4.52 8.56
C ILE A 178 -3.61 -3.38 7.71
N THR A 179 -2.37 -3.50 7.27
CA THR A 179 -1.71 -2.53 6.39
C THR A 179 -1.35 -3.20 5.08
N VAL A 180 -1.81 -2.62 3.98
CA VAL A 180 -1.38 -2.99 2.63
C VAL A 180 -0.41 -1.93 2.15
N LYS A 181 0.82 -2.33 1.86
CA LYS A 181 1.88 -1.45 1.39
C LYS A 181 2.37 -1.90 0.02
N CYS A 182 2.14 -1.10 -1.00
CA CYS A 182 2.65 -1.30 -2.34
C CYS A 182 3.83 -0.36 -2.58
N GLN A 183 4.88 -0.86 -3.22
CA GLN A 183 6.10 -0.09 -3.47
C GLN A 183 6.76 -0.45 -4.78
N MET A 184 7.47 0.49 -5.36
CA MET A 184 8.46 0.26 -6.40
C MET A 184 9.45 1.43 -6.49
N PRO A 185 10.64 1.25 -7.12
CA PRO A 185 11.49 2.36 -7.49
C PRO A 185 10.77 3.30 -8.47
N GLU A 186 10.99 4.61 -8.34
CA GLU A 186 10.43 5.59 -9.29
C GLU A 186 11.05 5.47 -10.68
N ASP A 187 12.29 5.02 -10.76
CA ASP A 187 12.94 4.75 -12.03
C ASP A 187 12.24 3.58 -12.73
N GLY A 188 11.77 3.85 -13.93
CA GLY A 188 11.01 2.88 -14.72
C GLY A 188 9.53 2.71 -14.31
N MET A 189 9.01 3.50 -13.38
CA MET A 189 7.60 3.49 -13.01
C MET A 189 6.74 4.05 -14.14
N THR A 190 5.70 3.31 -14.51
CA THR A 190 4.75 3.68 -15.56
C THR A 190 3.40 4.08 -14.96
N PRO A 191 2.53 4.81 -15.71
CA PRO A 191 1.15 5.06 -15.28
C PRO A 191 0.38 3.77 -14.99
N GLY A 192 0.66 2.67 -15.68
CA GLY A 192 0.05 1.37 -15.43
C GLY A 192 0.45 0.78 -14.07
N ASP A 193 1.68 1.01 -13.61
CA ASP A 193 2.13 0.60 -12.29
C ASP A 193 1.38 1.36 -11.19
N VAL A 194 1.22 2.67 -11.36
CA VAL A 194 0.45 3.51 -10.43
C VAL A 194 -0.99 3.02 -10.34
N GLU A 195 -1.63 2.73 -11.48
CA GLU A 195 -3.00 2.20 -11.52
C GLU A 195 -3.13 0.88 -10.77
N ILE A 196 -2.16 -0.03 -10.93
CA ILE A 196 -2.15 -1.31 -10.21
C ILE A 196 -2.09 -1.06 -8.70
N PHE A 197 -1.18 -0.24 -8.22
CA PHE A 197 -1.01 0.01 -6.79
C PHE A 197 -2.19 0.75 -6.18
N GLU A 198 -2.76 1.70 -6.90
CA GLU A 198 -4.00 2.37 -6.49
C GLU A 198 -5.17 1.38 -6.45
N THR A 199 -5.30 0.50 -7.44
CA THR A 199 -6.35 -0.53 -7.45
C THR A 199 -6.22 -1.48 -6.28
N ILE A 200 -5.02 -1.97 -5.99
CA ILE A 200 -4.78 -2.87 -4.85
C ILE A 200 -5.17 -2.18 -3.55
N THR A 201 -4.60 -1.01 -3.28
CA THR A 201 -4.81 -0.32 -2.00
C THR A 201 -6.26 0.14 -1.82
N GLN A 202 -6.89 0.65 -2.87
CA GLN A 202 -8.27 1.15 -2.80
C GLN A 202 -9.33 0.04 -2.79
N SER A 203 -8.94 -1.18 -3.12
CA SER A 203 -9.85 -2.34 -3.06
C SER A 203 -9.89 -3.03 -1.71
N LEU A 204 -9.01 -2.64 -0.76
CA LEU A 204 -9.03 -3.21 0.58
C LEU A 204 -10.38 -2.96 1.25
N LYS A 205 -10.99 -4.01 1.74
CA LYS A 205 -12.21 -3.95 2.55
C LYS A 205 -12.24 -5.04 3.59
N LEU A 206 -12.90 -4.76 4.69
CA LEU A 206 -13.21 -5.78 5.69
C LEU A 206 -14.32 -6.68 5.18
N LEU A 207 -14.23 -7.96 5.52
CA LEU A 207 -15.29 -8.92 5.24
C LEU A 207 -16.47 -8.68 6.20
N PRO A 208 -17.73 -8.92 5.78
CA PRO A 208 -18.86 -9.01 6.69
C PRO A 208 -18.62 -10.08 7.77
N GLU A 209 -19.13 -9.87 8.98
CA GLU A 209 -18.97 -10.84 10.08
C GLU A 209 -19.44 -12.25 9.70
N GLU A 210 -20.50 -12.34 8.92
CA GLU A 210 -21.08 -13.60 8.41
C GLU A 210 -20.08 -14.40 7.55
N GLU A 211 -19.23 -13.73 6.77
CA GLU A 211 -18.21 -14.38 5.95
C GLU A 211 -16.96 -14.75 6.75
N MET A 212 -16.79 -14.18 7.94
CA MET A 212 -15.66 -14.48 8.82
C MET A 212 -15.90 -15.75 9.65
N ASP A 213 -17.18 -16.12 9.90
CA ASP A 213 -17.56 -17.23 10.77
C ASP A 213 -17.85 -18.55 10.02
N VAL A 214 -17.94 -18.54 8.69
CA VAL A 214 -18.32 -19.69 7.86
C VAL A 214 -17.37 -20.90 7.98
N ASN A 215 -16.20 -20.77 8.61
CA ASN A 215 -15.29 -21.86 8.90
C ASN A 215 -15.15 -22.19 10.40
N ALA A 216 -16.08 -21.75 11.24
CA ALA A 216 -16.03 -22.04 12.68
C ALA A 216 -16.66 -23.38 13.07
N GLU A 217 -17.25 -24.10 12.12
CA GLU A 217 -17.88 -25.40 12.33
C GLU A 217 -17.23 -26.46 11.41
N PHE A 218 -16.02 -26.89 11.78
CA PHE A 218 -15.54 -28.25 11.46
C PHE A 218 -14.39 -28.62 12.40
#